data_ac38d770dd06c5599049fdc5b22874b5
#
_entry.id   ac38d770dd06c5599049fdc5b22874b5
#
_cell.length_a   1.000
_cell.length_b   1.000
_cell.length_c   1.000
_cell.angle_alpha   90.00
_cell.angle_beta   90.00
_cell.angle_gamma   90.00
#
_symmetry.space_group_name_H-M   'P 1'
#
loop_
_entity.id
_entity.type
_entity.pdbx_description
1 polymer ?
#
loop_
_entity_poly.entity_id
_entity_poly.type
_entity_poly.pdbx_seq_one_letter_code
_entity_poly.pdbx_strand_id
1 'polypeptide(L)'
;MVNNVQSVSRKKKKLKLFDFCSGIGGFSLGLEATQRFETIAFCESDEFCQKVLKKHWPSVPIYPDLVELSQDEKTIQALPYADIYTAGIPCQPFSVAGRKKGKEDPRHLWPYLFKIIKHKRPPYCLIENVAGFIAMALDSVCHELESQGYTTRAFIIPASSVNAPHKRARVWIIAKCLADSISTGDA
;
A
#
# COMPACT_ATOMS: atom_id res chain seq x y z
N MET A 1 11.40 40.54 -34.17
CA MET A 1 11.73 39.11 -33.97
C MET A 1 11.26 38.75 -32.60
N VAL A 2 10.15 38.04 -32.47
CA VAL A 2 9.58 37.61 -31.16
C VAL A 2 10.08 36.21 -30.88
N ASN A 3 11.00 36.07 -29.91
CA ASN A 3 11.49 34.77 -29.50
C ASN A 3 10.40 34.01 -28.77
N ASN A 4 9.89 32.97 -29.41
CA ASN A 4 8.90 32.04 -28.88
C ASN A 4 9.64 31.08 -27.93
N VAL A 5 9.65 31.39 -26.65
CA VAL A 5 10.19 30.48 -25.61
C VAL A 5 9.14 29.40 -25.38
N GLN A 6 9.25 28.31 -26.11
CA GLN A 6 8.48 27.09 -25.79
C GLN A 6 8.91 26.56 -24.43
N SER A 7 8.05 26.72 -23.42
CA SER A 7 8.21 26.09 -22.11
C SER A 7 8.08 24.57 -22.28
N VAL A 8 9.21 23.87 -22.29
CA VAL A 8 9.25 22.41 -22.23
C VAL A 8 8.79 22.01 -20.83
N SER A 9 7.50 21.70 -20.68
CA SER A 9 6.96 21.10 -19.48
C SER A 9 7.63 19.73 -19.28
N ARG A 10 8.62 19.66 -18.39
CA ARG A 10 9.18 18.37 -17.92
C ARG A 10 8.05 17.58 -17.26
N LYS A 11 7.51 16.56 -17.91
CA LYS A 11 6.61 15.60 -17.27
C LYS A 11 7.31 15.07 -16.03
N LYS A 12 6.77 15.40 -14.85
CA LYS A 12 7.30 14.85 -13.58
C LYS A 12 7.21 13.32 -13.64
N LYS A 13 8.29 12.65 -13.32
CA LYS A 13 8.36 11.18 -13.24
C LYS A 13 7.28 10.70 -12.25
N LYS A 14 6.46 9.75 -12.66
CA LYS A 14 5.44 9.15 -11.78
C LYS A 14 6.10 8.28 -10.73
N LEU A 15 5.54 8.27 -9.53
CA LEU A 15 5.94 7.37 -8.45
C LEU A 15 5.42 5.96 -8.74
N LYS A 16 6.27 4.97 -8.58
CA LYS A 16 5.94 3.56 -8.78
C LYS A 16 5.16 3.02 -7.58
N LEU A 17 4.03 2.39 -7.85
CA LEU A 17 3.11 1.83 -6.85
C LEU A 17 3.12 0.31 -6.92
N PHE A 18 3.32 -0.37 -5.78
CA PHE A 18 3.03 -1.79 -5.61
C PHE A 18 1.86 -1.93 -4.64
N ASP A 19 0.76 -2.52 -5.10
CA ASP A 19 -0.49 -2.64 -4.37
C ASP A 19 -0.67 -4.08 -3.85
N PHE A 20 -0.70 -4.24 -2.51
CA PHE A 20 -0.83 -5.51 -1.82
C PHE A 20 -2.25 -5.69 -1.29
N CYS A 21 -2.75 -6.92 -1.31
CA CYS A 21 -4.15 -7.24 -1.01
C CYS A 21 -5.07 -6.29 -1.80
N SER A 22 -4.79 -6.23 -3.10
CA SER A 22 -5.25 -5.16 -4.00
C SER A 22 -6.76 -5.14 -4.21
N GLY A 23 -7.44 -6.28 -3.93
CA GLY A 23 -8.83 -6.43 -4.30
C GLY A 23 -9.02 -6.17 -5.80
N ILE A 24 -9.98 -5.35 -6.13
CA ILE A 24 -10.22 -4.93 -7.53
C ILE A 24 -9.40 -3.71 -7.97
N GLY A 25 -8.37 -3.30 -7.19
CA GLY A 25 -7.46 -2.22 -7.55
C GLY A 25 -7.89 -0.83 -7.09
N GLY A 26 -8.61 -0.72 -5.99
CA GLY A 26 -9.13 0.58 -5.51
C GLY A 26 -8.05 1.61 -5.21
N PHE A 27 -6.94 1.22 -4.57
CA PHE A 27 -5.78 2.10 -4.32
C PHE A 27 -5.15 2.57 -5.63
N SER A 28 -4.88 1.63 -6.52
CA SER A 28 -4.27 1.91 -7.82
C SER A 28 -5.11 2.89 -8.64
N LEU A 29 -6.42 2.64 -8.74
CA LEU A 29 -7.34 3.53 -9.46
C LEU A 29 -7.35 4.94 -8.87
N GLY A 30 -7.44 5.07 -7.54
CA GLY A 30 -7.51 6.36 -6.86
C GLY A 30 -6.19 7.15 -6.98
N LEU A 31 -5.04 6.49 -6.81
CA LEU A 31 -3.74 7.14 -6.88
C LEU A 31 -3.36 7.51 -8.32
N GLU A 32 -3.61 6.65 -9.30
CA GLU A 32 -3.36 6.93 -10.72
C GLU A 32 -4.23 8.07 -11.27
N ALA A 33 -5.46 8.25 -10.76
CA ALA A 33 -6.31 9.38 -11.11
C ALA A 33 -5.67 10.74 -10.78
N THR A 34 -4.73 10.80 -9.83
CA THR A 34 -3.93 11.99 -9.53
C THR A 34 -2.86 12.29 -10.59
N GLN A 35 -2.63 11.39 -11.55
CA GLN A 35 -1.58 11.43 -12.57
C GLN A 35 -0.14 11.45 -12.01
N ARG A 36 0.04 11.19 -10.73
CA ARG A 36 1.34 11.19 -10.04
C ARG A 36 1.89 9.80 -9.78
N PHE A 37 1.09 8.76 -9.94
CA PHE A 37 1.44 7.38 -9.66
C PHE A 37 1.28 6.50 -10.90
N GLU A 38 1.99 5.39 -10.89
CA GLU A 38 1.93 4.33 -11.89
C GLU A 38 2.02 2.98 -11.16
N THR A 39 1.01 2.14 -11.30
CA THR A 39 0.99 0.81 -10.71
C THR A 39 1.90 -0.11 -11.49
N ILE A 40 2.87 -0.71 -10.81
CA ILE A 40 3.87 -1.60 -11.43
C ILE A 40 3.71 -3.06 -11.04
N ALA A 41 2.98 -3.35 -9.96
CA ALA A 41 2.71 -4.70 -9.50
C ALA A 41 1.48 -4.75 -8.58
N PHE A 42 0.83 -5.90 -8.57
CA PHE A 42 -0.24 -6.26 -7.65
C PHE A 42 0.13 -7.53 -6.88
N CYS A 43 -0.39 -7.65 -5.64
CA CYS A 43 -0.46 -8.90 -4.92
C CYS A 43 -1.90 -9.13 -4.46
N GLU A 44 -2.56 -10.18 -4.99
CA GLU A 44 -3.97 -10.48 -4.73
C GLU A 44 -4.24 -11.98 -4.90
N SER A 45 -4.87 -12.59 -3.90
CA SER A 45 -5.12 -14.04 -3.89
C SER A 45 -6.48 -14.45 -4.46
N ASP A 46 -7.45 -13.56 -4.47
CA ASP A 46 -8.78 -13.84 -5.00
C ASP A 46 -8.79 -13.84 -6.53
N GLU A 47 -9.17 -14.97 -7.14
CA GLU A 47 -9.16 -15.14 -8.59
C GLU A 47 -10.10 -14.17 -9.32
N PHE A 48 -11.25 -13.81 -8.72
CA PHE A 48 -12.16 -12.86 -9.33
C PHE A 48 -11.51 -11.47 -9.36
N CYS A 49 -10.91 -11.06 -8.24
CA CYS A 49 -10.18 -9.79 -8.16
C CYS A 49 -9.03 -9.75 -9.16
N GLN A 50 -8.24 -10.83 -9.28
CA GLN A 50 -7.17 -10.94 -10.28
C GLN A 50 -7.68 -10.76 -11.71
N LYS A 51 -8.84 -11.34 -12.06
CA LYS A 51 -9.46 -11.16 -13.39
C LYS A 51 -9.83 -9.69 -13.64
N VAL A 52 -10.35 -8.99 -12.63
CA VAL A 52 -10.66 -7.56 -12.71
C VAL A 52 -9.38 -6.74 -12.90
N LEU A 53 -8.34 -7.00 -12.08
CA LEU A 53 -7.04 -6.34 -12.20
C LEU A 53 -6.44 -6.55 -13.60
N LYS A 54 -6.44 -7.78 -14.10
CA LYS A 54 -5.90 -8.10 -15.42
C LYS A 54 -6.65 -7.42 -16.57
N LYS A 55 -7.96 -7.20 -16.40
CA LYS A 55 -8.77 -6.46 -17.37
C LYS A 55 -8.38 -4.98 -17.45
N HIS A 56 -8.11 -4.34 -16.31
CA HIS A 56 -7.87 -2.90 -16.23
C HIS A 56 -6.38 -2.55 -16.33
N TRP A 57 -5.48 -3.44 -15.89
CA TRP A 57 -4.02 -3.30 -15.95
C TRP A 57 -3.38 -4.53 -16.62
N PRO A 58 -3.63 -4.77 -17.91
CA PRO A 58 -3.26 -6.04 -18.57
C PRO A 58 -1.75 -6.31 -18.62
N SER A 59 -0.93 -5.25 -18.55
CA SER A 59 0.55 -5.34 -18.58
C SER A 59 1.19 -5.40 -17.18
N VAL A 60 0.42 -5.21 -16.11
CA VAL A 60 0.95 -5.19 -14.75
C VAL A 60 0.95 -6.61 -14.17
N PRO A 61 2.08 -7.11 -13.65
CA PRO A 61 2.16 -8.43 -13.03
C PRO A 61 1.29 -8.52 -11.77
N ILE A 62 0.68 -9.68 -11.56
CA ILE A 62 -0.12 -10.01 -10.38
C ILE A 62 0.54 -11.20 -9.69
N TYR A 63 0.96 -11.01 -8.44
CA TYR A 63 1.46 -12.04 -7.56
C TYR A 63 0.29 -12.63 -6.76
N PRO A 64 0.10 -13.97 -6.75
CA PRO A 64 -1.11 -14.56 -6.18
C PRO A 64 -1.10 -14.65 -4.66
N ASP A 65 0.05 -14.73 -4.01
CA ASP A 65 0.12 -15.01 -2.58
C ASP A 65 1.19 -14.19 -1.86
N LEU A 66 0.75 -13.37 -0.90
CA LEU A 66 1.63 -12.53 -0.07
C LEU A 66 2.51 -13.39 0.86
N VAL A 67 2.01 -14.53 1.33
CA VAL A 67 2.76 -15.45 2.19
C VAL A 67 3.95 -16.02 1.41
N GLU A 68 3.70 -16.50 0.19
CA GLU A 68 4.76 -17.01 -0.70
C GLU A 68 5.79 -15.93 -1.03
N LEU A 69 5.35 -14.70 -1.34
CA LEU A 69 6.25 -13.57 -1.62
C LEU A 69 7.19 -13.23 -0.45
N SER A 70 6.78 -13.55 0.76
CA SER A 70 7.53 -13.23 1.98
C SER A 70 8.36 -14.41 2.53
N GLN A 71 8.33 -15.60 1.89
CA GLN A 71 8.94 -16.82 2.45
C GLN A 71 10.43 -16.65 2.72
N ASP A 72 11.18 -16.16 1.76
CA ASP A 72 12.63 -16.01 1.86
C ASP A 72 13.12 -14.65 1.29
N GLU A 73 14.35 -14.29 1.65
CA GLU A 73 14.95 -13.02 1.27
C GLU A 73 15.18 -12.91 -0.25
N LYS A 74 15.50 -14.01 -0.92
CA LYS A 74 15.76 -14.02 -2.37
C LYS A 74 14.49 -13.68 -3.13
N THR A 75 13.36 -14.27 -2.74
CA THR A 75 12.03 -13.95 -3.30
C THR A 75 11.70 -12.48 -3.09
N ILE A 76 11.88 -11.95 -1.87
CA ILE A 76 11.64 -10.55 -1.57
C ILE A 76 12.55 -9.63 -2.39
N GLN A 77 13.84 -9.94 -2.52
CA GLN A 77 14.78 -9.13 -3.30
C GLN A 77 14.41 -9.07 -4.78
N ALA A 78 13.88 -10.15 -5.35
CA ALA A 78 13.45 -10.22 -6.74
C ALA A 78 12.22 -9.35 -7.06
N LEU A 79 11.47 -8.90 -6.03
CA LEU A 79 10.33 -7.99 -6.24
C LEU A 79 10.78 -6.67 -6.85
N PRO A 80 9.96 -6.06 -7.74
CA PRO A 80 10.29 -4.79 -8.33
C PRO A 80 10.40 -3.68 -7.28
N TYR A 81 11.28 -2.71 -7.53
CA TYR A 81 11.34 -1.50 -6.70
C TYR A 81 10.09 -0.64 -6.91
N ALA A 82 9.48 -0.19 -5.83
CA ALA A 82 8.40 0.78 -5.86
C ALA A 82 8.63 1.92 -4.85
N ASP A 83 8.17 3.10 -5.20
CA ASP A 83 8.27 4.30 -4.37
C ASP A 83 7.21 4.30 -3.25
N ILE A 84 6.09 3.60 -3.47
CA ILE A 84 5.03 3.45 -2.49
C ILE A 84 4.47 2.02 -2.49
N TYR A 85 4.28 1.47 -1.30
CA TYR A 85 3.51 0.26 -1.05
C TYR A 85 2.14 0.63 -0.50
N THR A 86 1.08 0.14 -1.14
CA THR A 86 -0.29 0.23 -0.61
C THR A 86 -0.78 -1.14 -0.16
N ALA A 87 -1.64 -1.16 0.86
CA ALA A 87 -2.22 -2.41 1.31
C ALA A 87 -3.58 -2.22 1.98
N GLY A 88 -4.59 -2.93 1.50
CA GLY A 88 -5.88 -3.12 2.16
C GLY A 88 -5.92 -4.44 2.92
N ILE A 89 -5.22 -4.54 4.05
CA ILE A 89 -5.03 -5.81 4.75
C ILE A 89 -6.36 -6.32 5.33
N PRO A 90 -6.76 -7.58 5.04
CA PRO A 90 -7.95 -8.17 5.63
C PRO A 90 -7.90 -8.19 7.17
N CYS A 91 -8.90 -7.60 7.82
CA CYS A 91 -9.01 -7.51 9.29
C CYS A 91 -9.91 -8.62 9.87
N GLN A 92 -9.94 -9.79 9.28
CA GLN A 92 -10.87 -10.85 9.68
C GLN A 92 -10.56 -11.51 11.04
N PRO A 93 -9.30 -11.63 11.51
CA PRO A 93 -9.03 -12.14 12.86
C PRO A 93 -9.64 -11.28 13.97
N PHE A 94 -9.96 -10.03 13.65
CA PHE A 94 -10.36 -8.98 14.59
C PHE A 94 -11.81 -8.52 14.39
N SER A 95 -12.57 -9.13 13.46
CA SER A 95 -13.98 -8.76 13.28
C SER A 95 -14.85 -9.34 14.40
N VAL A 96 -15.83 -8.54 14.88
CA VAL A 96 -16.78 -8.91 15.96
C VAL A 96 -17.61 -10.15 15.60
N ALA A 97 -17.72 -10.50 14.32
CA ALA A 97 -18.51 -11.62 13.81
C ALA A 97 -17.73 -12.94 13.66
N GLY A 98 -16.38 -12.94 13.85
CA GLY A 98 -15.54 -14.14 13.74
C GLY A 98 -15.11 -14.66 15.11
N ARG A 99 -14.96 -15.98 15.26
CA ARG A 99 -14.32 -16.58 16.45
C ARG A 99 -12.91 -15.98 16.57
N LYS A 100 -12.62 -15.31 17.69
CA LYS A 100 -11.33 -14.64 17.98
C LYS A 100 -10.18 -15.65 17.98
N LYS A 101 -9.59 -15.95 16.82
CA LYS A 101 -8.37 -16.77 16.72
C LYS A 101 -7.07 -15.95 16.84
N GLY A 102 -7.20 -14.61 16.94
CA GLY A 102 -6.05 -13.73 17.18
C GLY A 102 -4.94 -13.85 16.13
N LYS A 103 -3.68 -13.87 16.60
CA LYS A 103 -2.46 -13.95 15.77
C LYS A 103 -2.27 -15.29 15.05
N GLU A 104 -3.02 -16.33 15.40
CA GLU A 104 -2.95 -17.66 14.79
C GLU A 104 -3.89 -17.81 13.57
N ASP A 105 -4.63 -16.77 13.20
CA ASP A 105 -5.50 -16.81 12.03
C ASP A 105 -4.65 -16.67 10.75
N PRO A 106 -4.75 -17.61 9.78
CA PRO A 106 -4.00 -17.55 8.52
C PRO A 106 -4.30 -16.30 7.69
N ARG A 107 -5.36 -15.56 8.05
CA ARG A 107 -5.71 -14.27 7.43
C ARG A 107 -4.98 -13.08 8.07
N HIS A 108 -4.10 -13.30 9.06
CA HIS A 108 -3.25 -12.29 9.66
C HIS A 108 -2.05 -12.01 8.76
N LEU A 109 -2.25 -11.19 7.73
CA LEU A 109 -1.27 -10.94 6.66
C LEU A 109 -0.23 -9.86 7.00
N TRP A 110 -0.41 -9.09 8.07
CA TRP A 110 0.51 -8.03 8.45
C TRP A 110 1.98 -8.47 8.61
N PRO A 111 2.31 -9.57 9.33
CA PRO A 111 3.70 -9.98 9.51
C PRO A 111 4.43 -10.26 8.19
N TYR A 112 3.72 -10.79 7.19
CA TYR A 112 4.25 -11.08 5.87
C TYR A 112 4.55 -9.81 5.08
N LEU A 113 3.59 -8.87 5.08
CA LEU A 113 3.80 -7.55 4.46
C LEU A 113 4.93 -6.79 5.16
N PHE A 114 4.95 -6.78 6.49
CA PHE A 114 5.99 -6.11 7.26
C PHE A 114 7.38 -6.67 6.98
N LYS A 115 7.51 -7.98 6.81
CA LYS A 115 8.78 -8.61 6.38
C LYS A 115 9.24 -8.06 5.03
N ILE A 116 8.34 -7.91 4.05
CA ILE A 116 8.66 -7.31 2.75
C ILE A 116 9.04 -5.83 2.91
N ILE A 117 8.29 -5.04 3.68
CA ILE A 117 8.59 -3.62 3.95
C ILE A 117 9.98 -3.47 4.58
N LYS A 118 10.31 -4.30 5.56
CA LYS A 118 11.61 -4.30 6.24
C LYS A 118 12.79 -4.50 5.29
N HIS A 119 12.65 -5.39 4.31
CA HIS A 119 13.72 -5.71 3.35
C HIS A 119 13.79 -4.71 2.19
N LYS A 120 12.64 -4.30 1.65
CA LYS A 120 12.56 -3.44 0.44
C LYS A 120 12.64 -1.96 0.77
N ARG A 121 12.26 -1.57 2.01
CA ARG A 121 12.30 -0.20 2.51
C ARG A 121 11.72 0.83 1.55
N PRO A 122 10.46 0.66 1.09
CA PRO A 122 9.86 1.65 0.20
C PRO A 122 9.83 3.03 0.88
N PRO A 123 10.04 4.13 0.15
CA PRO A 123 9.94 5.50 0.69
C PRO A 123 8.61 5.79 1.39
N TYR A 124 7.53 5.20 0.91
CA TYR A 124 6.19 5.40 1.47
C TYR A 124 5.44 4.08 1.62
N CYS A 125 4.62 3.99 2.68
CA CYS A 125 3.57 2.97 2.82
C CYS A 125 2.24 3.66 3.09
N LEU A 126 1.17 3.15 2.48
CA LEU A 126 -0.22 3.57 2.71
C LEU A 126 -1.06 2.34 2.99
N ILE A 127 -1.49 2.17 4.24
CA ILE A 127 -2.18 0.97 4.72
C ILE A 127 -3.60 1.35 5.13
N GLU A 128 -4.58 0.58 4.67
CA GLU A 128 -5.98 0.76 5.03
C GLU A 128 -6.46 -0.41 5.88
N ASN A 129 -7.33 -0.10 6.86
CA ASN A 129 -8.02 -1.13 7.61
C ASN A 129 -9.38 -0.63 8.14
N VAL A 130 -10.18 -1.54 8.70
CA VAL A 130 -11.45 -1.19 9.34
C VAL A 130 -11.22 -0.38 10.62
N ALA A 131 -12.19 0.43 11.03
CA ALA A 131 -12.07 1.26 12.25
C ALA A 131 -11.81 0.43 13.52
N GLY A 132 -12.30 -0.80 13.62
CA GLY A 132 -12.03 -1.69 14.75
C GLY A 132 -10.54 -2.09 14.90
N PHE A 133 -9.75 -1.95 13.86
CA PHE A 133 -8.30 -2.16 13.88
C PHE A 133 -7.57 -1.22 14.86
N ILE A 134 -8.11 -0.01 15.08
CA ILE A 134 -7.50 1.00 15.93
C ILE A 134 -7.26 0.47 17.37
N ALA A 135 -8.28 -0.12 17.98
CA ALA A 135 -8.19 -0.63 19.35
C ALA A 135 -7.37 -1.92 19.48
N MET A 136 -7.07 -2.59 18.37
CA MET A 136 -6.52 -3.95 18.39
C MET A 136 -5.07 -4.05 17.90
N ALA A 137 -4.67 -3.23 16.94
CA ALA A 137 -3.40 -3.42 16.29
C ALA A 137 -2.73 -2.12 15.77
N LEU A 138 -3.40 -0.96 15.80
CA LEU A 138 -2.84 0.28 15.25
C LEU A 138 -1.50 0.63 15.88
N ASP A 139 -1.43 0.65 17.22
CA ASP A 139 -0.20 1.02 17.95
C ASP A 139 0.94 0.04 17.65
N SER A 140 0.65 -1.26 17.58
CA SER A 140 1.65 -2.28 17.24
C SER A 140 2.20 -2.08 15.83
N VAL A 141 1.33 -1.86 14.84
CA VAL A 141 1.73 -1.64 13.44
C VAL A 141 2.54 -0.36 13.28
N CYS A 142 2.12 0.74 13.92
CA CYS A 142 2.89 1.98 13.91
C CYS A 142 4.26 1.80 14.56
N HIS A 143 4.32 1.16 15.74
CA HIS A 143 5.57 0.88 16.45
C HIS A 143 6.54 0.02 15.63
N GLU A 144 6.02 -1.04 14.97
CA GLU A 144 6.84 -1.89 14.09
C GLU A 144 7.42 -1.10 12.91
N LEU A 145 6.62 -0.25 12.25
CA LEU A 145 7.10 0.62 11.17
C LEU A 145 8.13 1.64 11.67
N GLU A 146 7.88 2.27 12.81
CA GLU A 146 8.79 3.25 13.43
C GLU A 146 10.10 2.60 13.86
N SER A 147 10.09 1.35 14.32
CA SER A 147 11.31 0.58 14.62
C SER A 147 12.20 0.36 13.40
N GLN A 148 11.63 0.46 12.20
CA GLN A 148 12.35 0.40 10.92
C GLN A 148 12.71 1.79 10.36
N GLY A 149 12.58 2.85 11.15
CA GLY A 149 12.93 4.21 10.74
C GLY A 149 11.88 4.91 9.86
N TYR A 150 10.61 4.52 9.97
CA TYR A 150 9.51 5.27 9.39
C TYR A 150 8.94 6.27 10.39
N THR A 151 8.39 7.38 9.92
CA THR A 151 7.42 8.16 10.68
C THR A 151 6.02 7.75 10.25
N THR A 152 5.11 7.62 11.21
CA THR A 152 3.73 7.20 10.95
C THR A 152 2.72 8.30 11.27
N ARG A 153 1.62 8.33 10.51
CA ARG A 153 0.41 9.11 10.81
C ARG A 153 -0.82 8.29 10.48
N ALA A 154 -1.78 8.27 11.40
CA ALA A 154 -3.04 7.59 11.20
C ALA A 154 -4.20 8.59 11.08
N PHE A 155 -5.14 8.30 10.17
CA PHE A 155 -6.33 9.10 9.92
C PHE A 155 -7.56 8.19 9.90
N ILE A 156 -8.68 8.68 10.43
CA ILE A 156 -9.97 8.01 10.28
C ILE A 156 -10.77 8.78 9.24
N ILE A 157 -11.03 8.15 8.10
CA ILE A 157 -11.77 8.77 7.00
C ILE A 157 -13.01 7.92 6.72
N PRO A 158 -14.21 8.43 7.00
CA PRO A 158 -15.44 7.75 6.61
C PRO A 158 -15.73 7.99 5.13
N ALA A 159 -16.35 7.03 4.46
CA ALA A 159 -16.75 7.17 3.05
C ALA A 159 -17.70 8.36 2.82
N SER A 160 -18.50 8.73 3.84
CA SER A 160 -19.35 9.94 3.79
C SER A 160 -18.57 11.24 3.65
N SER A 161 -17.28 11.28 4.02
CA SER A 161 -16.42 12.45 3.79
C SER A 161 -16.12 12.72 2.30
N VAL A 162 -16.38 11.74 1.44
CA VAL A 162 -16.19 11.80 -0.02
C VAL A 162 -17.53 11.58 -0.75
N ASN A 163 -18.63 12.06 -0.18
CA ASN A 163 -19.99 12.03 -0.74
C ASN A 163 -20.61 10.61 -0.91
N ALA A 164 -20.09 9.58 -0.26
CA ALA A 164 -20.75 8.28 -0.27
C ALA A 164 -21.99 8.28 0.66
N PRO A 165 -23.09 7.58 0.32
CA PRO A 165 -24.34 7.58 1.09
C PRO A 165 -24.28 6.74 2.39
N HIS A 166 -23.09 6.31 2.81
CA HIS A 166 -22.86 5.47 3.98
C HIS A 166 -21.61 5.93 4.75
N LYS A 167 -21.56 5.66 6.06
CA LYS A 167 -20.42 6.06 6.90
C LYS A 167 -19.15 5.30 6.53
N ARG A 168 -19.12 3.98 6.61
CA ARG A 168 -17.97 3.11 6.32
C ARG A 168 -16.63 3.73 6.74
N ALA A 169 -16.45 4.00 8.03
CA ALA A 169 -15.20 4.54 8.54
C ALA A 169 -14.03 3.56 8.35
N ARG A 170 -12.88 4.08 7.92
CA ARG A 170 -11.62 3.34 7.72
C ARG A 170 -10.48 4.08 8.37
N VAL A 171 -9.54 3.33 8.94
CA VAL A 171 -8.26 3.86 9.36
C VAL A 171 -7.28 3.78 8.21
N TRP A 172 -6.54 4.86 8.00
CA TRP A 172 -5.49 5.00 6.99
C TRP A 172 -4.20 5.32 7.69
N ILE A 173 -3.17 4.50 7.51
CA ILE A 173 -1.85 4.69 8.07
C ILE A 173 -0.92 5.09 6.93
N ILE A 174 -0.34 6.29 7.04
CA ILE A 174 0.72 6.76 6.14
C ILE A 174 2.03 6.59 6.88
N ALA A 175 2.97 5.87 6.29
CA ALA A 175 4.34 5.77 6.79
C ALA A 175 5.32 6.33 5.76
N LYS A 176 6.26 7.16 6.22
CA LYS A 176 7.34 7.72 5.40
C LYS A 176 8.69 7.30 5.98
N CYS A 177 9.55 6.72 5.16
CA CYS A 177 10.91 6.37 5.55
C CYS A 177 11.76 7.62 5.76
N LEU A 178 12.45 7.72 6.90
CA LEU A 178 13.29 8.87 7.24
C LEU A 178 14.66 8.84 6.55
N ALA A 179 15.13 7.67 6.13
CA ALA A 179 16.47 7.51 5.53
C ALA A 179 16.62 8.19 4.16
N ASP A 180 15.52 8.48 3.46
CA ASP A 180 15.54 9.12 2.14
C ASP A 180 15.60 10.65 2.17
N SER A 181 15.60 11.26 3.37
CA SER A 181 15.72 12.73 3.49
C SER A 181 17.17 13.24 3.44
N ILE A 182 18.16 12.34 3.35
CA ILE A 182 19.59 12.72 3.37
C ILE A 182 20.20 12.76 1.95
N SER A 183 19.52 12.26 0.92
CA SER A 183 20.10 12.16 -0.44
C SER A 183 19.60 13.20 -1.44
N THR A 184 18.83 14.21 -1.03
CA THR A 184 18.43 15.33 -1.91
C THR A 184 19.07 16.66 -1.50
N GLY A 185 20.27 16.60 -0.93
CA GLY A 185 21.13 17.74 -0.71
C GLY A 185 22.23 17.73 -1.76
N ASP A 186 22.15 18.68 -2.67
CA ASP A 186 23.24 19.28 -3.47
C ASP A 186 24.01 18.41 -4.48
N ALA A 187 23.66 18.59 -5.74
CA ALA A 187 24.61 18.91 -6.81
C ALA A 187 23.90 19.64 -7.95
#